data_2477ad6dc5ab11cfcc5c04ae9f8ba8bd
#
_entry.id   2477ad6dc5ab11cfcc5c04ae9f8ba8bd
#
_cell.length_a   1.000
_cell.length_b   1.000
_cell.length_c   1.000
_cell.angle_alpha   90.00
_cell.angle_beta   90.00
_cell.angle_gamma   90.00
#
_symmetry.space_group_name_H-M   'P 1'
#
loop_
_entity.id
_entity.type
_entity.pdbx_description
1 polymer ?
#
loop_
_entity_poly.entity_id
_entity_poly.type
_entity_poly.pdbx_seq_one_letter_code
_entity_poly.pdbx_strand_id
1 'polypeptide(L)'
;MKIYGEIGSTNVVAIGIFDGVHLGHQQIIATAVKAKADSNSPKLVALTFAPHPTAILAPEKEPPRLTTLEDRVQLLQAAGADAVAVITFDREFANLTPAEFIENILVDKLSATEVVVGENFTFGNKAAGTSKDLAAVLSTHVVPLVESGSDVISSTRIRNLLIAGEVTQAHQLLGRRFTLSGEVIHGEARGRKIGYPTANLKAAPNICIPADGVYAGWLSIPGDRWPAAISIGTNPTFPGERGRQVEAYVLDRDDLELYGEIATYEFGMRLRETIAFDGLDPLLIQMAQDCAQARNFAALER
;
A
#
# COMPACT_ATOMS: atom_id res chain seq x y z
N MET A 1 -0.97 7.27 -20.59
CA MET A 1 -1.89 6.46 -19.75
C MET A 1 -1.67 4.98 -20.03
N LYS A 2 -1.57 4.15 -18.99
CA LYS A 2 -1.49 2.68 -19.09
C LYS A 2 -2.76 2.08 -18.47
N ILE A 3 -3.34 1.07 -19.09
CA ILE A 3 -4.56 0.41 -18.63
C ILE A 3 -4.23 -1.04 -18.27
N TYR A 4 -4.63 -1.46 -17.09
CA TYR A 4 -4.57 -2.83 -16.60
C TYR A 4 -5.99 -3.38 -16.58
N GLY A 5 -6.27 -4.41 -17.36
CA GLY A 5 -7.61 -4.92 -17.63
C GLY A 5 -8.24 -4.33 -18.89
N GLU A 6 -9.53 -4.51 -19.06
CA GLU A 6 -10.28 -4.07 -20.23
C GLU A 6 -11.30 -3.00 -19.86
N ILE A 7 -11.35 -1.92 -20.63
CA ILE A 7 -12.40 -0.89 -20.52
C ILE A 7 -13.57 -1.21 -21.46
N GLY A 8 -14.76 -0.74 -21.11
CA GLY A 8 -15.97 -0.91 -21.92
C GLY A 8 -16.15 0.24 -22.93
N SER A 9 -17.23 0.12 -23.72
CA SER A 9 -17.71 1.21 -24.59
C SER A 9 -18.31 2.38 -23.79
N THR A 10 -18.76 2.11 -22.57
CA THR A 10 -19.17 3.09 -21.55
C THR A 10 -18.65 2.62 -20.20
N ASN A 11 -18.25 3.52 -19.34
CA ASN A 11 -17.63 3.18 -18.06
C ASN A 11 -18.10 4.09 -16.93
N VAL A 12 -18.21 3.49 -15.72
CA VAL A 12 -18.15 4.24 -14.47
C VAL A 12 -16.69 4.42 -14.10
N VAL A 13 -16.27 5.63 -13.79
CA VAL A 13 -14.86 5.93 -13.46
C VAL A 13 -14.74 6.40 -12.02
N ALA A 14 -14.08 5.61 -11.17
CA ALA A 14 -13.71 6.01 -9.82
C ALA A 14 -12.34 6.71 -9.84
N ILE A 15 -12.24 7.94 -9.31
CA ILE A 15 -11.03 8.75 -9.45
C ILE A 15 -10.38 8.99 -8.09
N GLY A 16 -9.07 8.72 -7.98
CA GLY A 16 -8.31 8.98 -6.79
C GLY A 16 -6.82 8.64 -6.90
N ILE A 17 -6.00 9.12 -5.98
CA ILE A 17 -4.60 8.69 -5.87
C ILE A 17 -4.55 7.23 -5.41
N PHE A 18 -5.49 6.81 -4.57
CA PHE A 18 -5.67 5.46 -4.05
C PHE A 18 -4.44 4.85 -3.37
N ASP A 19 -3.53 5.70 -2.85
CA ASP A 19 -2.37 5.18 -2.13
C ASP A 19 -2.80 4.47 -0.84
N GLY A 20 -2.43 3.18 -0.75
CA GLY A 20 -2.83 2.29 0.33
C GLY A 20 -4.20 1.66 0.20
N VAL A 21 -5.07 2.05 -0.73
CA VAL A 21 -6.44 1.54 -0.93
C VAL A 21 -7.14 1.27 0.41
N HIS A 22 -7.14 2.29 1.30
CA HIS A 22 -7.73 2.25 2.64
C HIS A 22 -9.28 2.24 2.60
N LEU A 23 -9.95 2.04 3.73
CA LEU A 23 -11.41 1.92 3.80
C LEU A 23 -12.16 3.08 3.13
N GLY A 24 -11.66 4.32 3.21
CA GLY A 24 -12.24 5.45 2.46
C GLY A 24 -12.13 5.27 0.95
N HIS A 25 -11.02 4.75 0.44
CA HIS A 25 -10.86 4.43 -0.99
C HIS A 25 -11.77 3.25 -1.40
N GLN A 26 -11.87 2.23 -0.55
CA GLN A 26 -12.75 1.08 -0.78
C GLN A 26 -14.22 1.51 -0.85
N GLN A 27 -14.64 2.51 -0.06
CA GLN A 27 -15.98 3.07 -0.12
C GLN A 27 -16.26 3.77 -1.47
N ILE A 28 -15.27 4.46 -2.05
CA ILE A 28 -15.37 5.06 -3.39
C ILE A 28 -15.58 3.95 -4.43
N ILE A 29 -14.77 2.88 -4.38
CA ILE A 29 -14.90 1.74 -5.31
C ILE A 29 -16.24 1.03 -5.11
N ALA A 30 -16.69 0.79 -3.88
CA ALA A 30 -17.98 0.16 -3.60
C ALA A 30 -19.15 1.00 -4.15
N THR A 31 -19.10 2.32 -4.02
CA THR A 31 -20.09 3.23 -4.62
C THR A 31 -20.08 3.12 -6.14
N ALA A 32 -18.90 3.03 -6.76
CA ALA A 32 -18.76 2.88 -8.20
C ALA A 32 -19.24 1.51 -8.71
N VAL A 33 -19.05 0.43 -7.94
CA VAL A 33 -19.62 -0.90 -8.24
C VAL A 33 -21.15 -0.82 -8.27
N LYS A 34 -21.75 -0.12 -7.30
CA LYS A 34 -23.19 0.10 -7.27
C LYS A 34 -23.67 0.94 -8.46
N ALA A 35 -23.04 2.07 -8.73
CA ALA A 35 -23.38 2.93 -9.86
C ALA A 35 -23.31 2.15 -11.20
N LYS A 36 -22.27 1.32 -11.39
CA LYS A 36 -22.13 0.45 -12.57
C LYS A 36 -23.33 -0.50 -12.72
N ALA A 37 -23.81 -1.10 -11.63
CA ALA A 37 -24.94 -2.01 -11.66
C ALA A 37 -26.26 -1.26 -11.95
N ASP A 38 -26.45 -0.09 -11.35
CA ASP A 38 -27.67 0.73 -11.50
C ASP A 38 -27.80 1.34 -12.91
N SER A 39 -26.69 1.73 -13.54
CA SER A 39 -26.65 2.34 -14.88
C SER A 39 -26.48 1.34 -16.02
N ASN A 40 -26.31 0.05 -15.71
CA ASN A 40 -26.00 -0.99 -16.70
C ASN A 40 -24.73 -0.67 -17.53
N SER A 41 -23.77 0.05 -16.94
CA SER A 41 -22.46 0.32 -17.56
C SER A 41 -21.64 -0.97 -17.61
N PRO A 42 -20.94 -1.24 -18.73
CA PRO A 42 -20.26 -2.52 -18.89
C PRO A 42 -19.04 -2.68 -17.97
N LYS A 43 -18.33 -1.59 -17.60
CA LYS A 43 -17.11 -1.66 -16.80
C LYS A 43 -16.99 -0.58 -15.73
N LEU A 44 -16.32 -0.93 -14.64
CA LEU A 44 -15.80 0.00 -13.64
C LEU A 44 -14.30 0.19 -13.85
N VAL A 45 -13.87 1.42 -14.08
CA VAL A 45 -12.47 1.81 -14.23
C VAL A 45 -12.03 2.61 -13.01
N ALA A 46 -11.03 2.15 -12.29
CA ALA A 46 -10.36 2.95 -11.28
C ALA A 46 -9.25 3.80 -11.94
N LEU A 47 -9.38 5.13 -11.89
CA LEU A 47 -8.40 6.06 -12.44
C LEU A 47 -7.45 6.53 -11.35
N THR A 48 -6.16 6.26 -11.52
CA THR A 48 -5.10 6.66 -10.58
C THR A 48 -3.91 7.27 -11.30
N PHE A 49 -2.92 7.73 -10.53
CA PHE A 49 -1.79 8.50 -11.04
C PHE A 49 -0.46 7.90 -10.59
N ALA A 50 0.53 7.91 -11.47
CA ALA A 50 1.91 7.56 -11.18
C ALA A 50 2.87 8.40 -12.05
N PRO A 51 3.94 8.99 -11.45
CA PRO A 51 4.22 9.01 -10.02
C PRO A 51 3.16 9.78 -9.22
N HIS A 52 3.31 9.81 -7.88
CA HIS A 52 2.43 10.61 -7.01
C HIS A 52 2.48 12.08 -7.42
N PRO A 53 1.34 12.81 -7.50
CA PRO A 53 1.33 14.21 -7.93
C PRO A 53 2.35 15.10 -7.21
N THR A 54 2.56 14.91 -5.90
CA THR A 54 3.54 15.65 -5.12
C THR A 54 4.98 15.42 -5.60
N ALA A 55 5.31 14.23 -6.13
CA ALA A 55 6.64 13.94 -6.68
C ALA A 55 7.02 14.88 -7.85
N ILE A 56 6.02 15.40 -8.57
CA ILE A 56 6.22 16.32 -9.70
C ILE A 56 6.05 17.78 -9.30
N LEU A 57 5.05 18.06 -8.44
CA LEU A 57 4.68 19.43 -8.07
C LEU A 57 5.53 19.99 -6.93
N ALA A 58 5.94 19.15 -5.97
CA ALA A 58 6.73 19.52 -4.80
C ALA A 58 7.57 18.31 -4.34
N PRO A 59 8.63 17.92 -5.08
CA PRO A 59 9.38 16.67 -4.84
C PRO A 59 9.93 16.54 -3.42
N GLU A 60 10.30 17.67 -2.81
CA GLU A 60 10.80 17.73 -1.43
C GLU A 60 9.72 17.38 -0.38
N LYS A 61 8.45 17.34 -0.77
CA LYS A 61 7.30 17.00 0.08
C LYS A 61 6.66 15.67 -0.30
N GLU A 62 7.29 14.90 -1.21
CA GLU A 62 6.74 13.62 -1.62
C GLU A 62 6.67 12.68 -0.41
N PRO A 63 5.47 12.24 0.00
CA PRO A 63 5.34 11.31 1.12
C PRO A 63 5.77 9.90 0.69
N PRO A 64 6.32 9.08 1.59
CA PRO A 64 6.56 7.68 1.30
C PRO A 64 5.24 6.98 0.96
N ARG A 65 5.23 6.18 -0.10
CA ARG A 65 4.02 5.49 -0.59
C ARG A 65 3.63 4.33 0.31
N LEU A 66 2.33 4.12 0.48
CA LEU A 66 1.80 2.97 1.21
C LEU A 66 1.78 1.69 0.37
N THR A 67 1.73 1.83 -0.95
CA THR A 67 1.70 0.71 -1.90
C THR A 67 2.61 0.99 -3.09
N THR A 68 3.20 -0.06 -3.65
CA THR A 68 3.77 0.00 -5.00
C THR A 68 2.63 0.26 -6.00
N LEU A 69 2.97 0.57 -7.26
CA LEU A 69 1.94 0.71 -8.29
C LEU A 69 1.27 -0.64 -8.58
N GLU A 70 2.05 -1.69 -8.61
CA GLU A 70 1.60 -3.06 -8.85
C GLU A 70 0.62 -3.51 -7.76
N ASP A 71 0.99 -3.35 -6.48
CA ASP A 71 0.12 -3.68 -5.35
C ASP A 71 -1.17 -2.84 -5.38
N ARG A 72 -1.08 -1.54 -5.72
CA ARG A 72 -2.24 -0.67 -5.82
C ARG A 72 -3.21 -1.13 -6.91
N VAL A 73 -2.70 -1.54 -8.07
CA VAL A 73 -3.52 -2.09 -9.16
C VAL A 73 -4.24 -3.34 -8.70
N GLN A 74 -3.55 -4.29 -8.09
CA GLN A 74 -4.14 -5.52 -7.59
C GLN A 74 -5.21 -5.25 -6.51
N LEU A 75 -4.93 -4.34 -5.58
CA LEU A 75 -5.88 -3.96 -4.52
C LEU A 75 -7.14 -3.29 -5.07
N LEU A 76 -7.02 -2.45 -6.09
CA LEU A 76 -8.18 -1.81 -6.74
C LEU A 76 -9.04 -2.84 -7.49
N GLN A 77 -8.40 -3.79 -8.19
CA GLN A 77 -9.10 -4.89 -8.85
C GLN A 77 -9.78 -5.82 -7.83
N ALA A 78 -9.09 -6.16 -6.74
CA ALA A 78 -9.68 -6.94 -5.65
C ALA A 78 -10.86 -6.22 -4.96
N ALA A 79 -10.86 -4.88 -4.94
CA ALA A 79 -11.97 -4.07 -4.44
C ALA A 79 -13.16 -3.99 -5.40
N GLY A 80 -13.05 -4.48 -6.63
CA GLY A 80 -14.13 -4.59 -7.61
C GLY A 80 -13.96 -3.77 -8.89
N ALA A 81 -12.80 -3.15 -9.13
CA ALA A 81 -12.52 -2.49 -10.40
C ALA A 81 -12.26 -3.53 -11.50
N ASP A 82 -12.96 -3.42 -12.64
CA ASP A 82 -12.71 -4.28 -13.81
C ASP A 82 -11.40 -3.92 -14.50
N ALA A 83 -11.04 -2.65 -14.45
CA ALA A 83 -9.78 -2.14 -14.97
C ALA A 83 -9.22 -1.02 -14.10
N VAL A 84 -7.89 -0.82 -14.19
CA VAL A 84 -7.20 0.30 -13.56
C VAL A 84 -6.49 1.10 -14.64
N ALA A 85 -6.89 2.35 -14.80
CA ALA A 85 -6.23 3.32 -15.67
C ALA A 85 -5.22 4.13 -14.86
N VAL A 86 -3.96 4.07 -15.27
CA VAL A 86 -2.86 4.79 -14.61
C VAL A 86 -2.40 5.91 -15.53
N ILE A 87 -2.62 7.15 -15.09
CA ILE A 87 -2.10 8.32 -15.80
C ILE A 87 -0.65 8.56 -15.39
N THR A 88 0.22 8.75 -16.37
CA THR A 88 1.54 9.33 -16.13
C THR A 88 1.36 10.78 -15.69
N PHE A 89 1.60 11.05 -14.39
CA PHE A 89 1.49 12.40 -13.85
C PHE A 89 2.81 13.13 -14.09
N ASP A 90 2.81 14.01 -15.04
CA ASP A 90 3.93 14.89 -15.39
C ASP A 90 3.49 16.37 -15.39
N ARG A 91 4.40 17.28 -15.74
CA ARG A 91 4.10 18.71 -15.77
C ARG A 91 3.10 19.10 -16.85
N GLU A 92 3.08 18.38 -17.98
CA GLU A 92 2.12 18.61 -19.06
C GLU A 92 0.71 18.26 -18.57
N PHE A 93 0.55 17.07 -17.99
CA PHE A 93 -0.73 16.65 -17.40
C PHE A 93 -1.18 17.59 -16.26
N ALA A 94 -0.26 18.03 -15.41
CA ALA A 94 -0.56 18.93 -14.29
C ALA A 94 -1.04 20.32 -14.74
N ASN A 95 -0.80 20.71 -16.00
CA ASN A 95 -1.25 21.96 -16.59
C ASN A 95 -2.61 21.89 -17.27
N LEU A 96 -3.21 20.71 -17.40
CA LEU A 96 -4.55 20.58 -17.97
C LEU A 96 -5.57 21.38 -17.15
N THR A 97 -6.39 22.13 -17.83
CA THR A 97 -7.56 22.76 -17.21
C THR A 97 -8.58 21.72 -16.77
N PRO A 98 -9.49 22.03 -15.84
CA PRO A 98 -10.58 21.11 -15.50
C PRO A 98 -11.38 20.63 -16.70
N ALA A 99 -11.69 21.50 -17.65
CA ALA A 99 -12.43 21.15 -18.86
C ALA A 99 -11.65 20.17 -19.74
N GLU A 100 -10.37 20.41 -19.98
CA GLU A 100 -9.50 19.49 -20.75
C GLU A 100 -9.34 18.13 -20.08
N PHE A 101 -9.28 18.09 -18.75
CA PHE A 101 -9.24 16.80 -18.03
C PHE A 101 -10.54 16.02 -18.23
N ILE A 102 -11.70 16.69 -18.11
CA ILE A 102 -13.01 16.04 -18.30
C ILE A 102 -13.12 15.53 -19.73
N GLU A 103 -12.92 16.39 -20.73
CA GLU A 103 -13.10 16.04 -22.13
C GLU A 103 -12.07 14.99 -22.60
N ASN A 104 -10.79 15.34 -22.52
CA ASN A 104 -9.73 14.52 -23.14
C ASN A 104 -9.46 13.21 -22.40
N ILE A 105 -9.69 13.15 -21.07
CA ILE A 105 -9.37 11.97 -20.27
C ILE A 105 -10.61 11.17 -19.92
N LEU A 106 -11.62 11.80 -19.34
CA LEU A 106 -12.79 11.07 -18.87
C LEU A 106 -13.70 10.66 -20.02
N VAL A 107 -14.03 11.62 -20.89
CA VAL A 107 -14.95 11.39 -22.01
C VAL A 107 -14.25 10.64 -23.15
N ASP A 108 -13.22 11.22 -23.73
CA ASP A 108 -12.60 10.70 -24.95
C ASP A 108 -11.82 9.40 -24.72
N LYS A 109 -10.94 9.35 -23.69
CA LYS A 109 -10.06 8.20 -23.48
C LYS A 109 -10.70 7.08 -22.65
N LEU A 110 -11.57 7.42 -21.70
CA LEU A 110 -12.16 6.44 -20.80
C LEU A 110 -13.64 6.20 -21.08
N SER A 111 -14.27 6.90 -22.01
CA SER A 111 -15.70 6.79 -22.34
C SER A 111 -16.57 6.80 -21.06
N ALA A 112 -16.22 7.70 -20.13
CA ALA A 112 -16.91 7.83 -18.87
C ALA A 112 -18.33 8.34 -19.09
N THR A 113 -19.31 7.67 -18.51
CA THR A 113 -20.71 8.14 -18.43
C THR A 113 -21.04 8.62 -17.02
N GLU A 114 -20.36 8.02 -16.05
CA GLU A 114 -20.49 8.35 -14.64
C GLU A 114 -19.12 8.43 -13.98
N VAL A 115 -19.00 9.29 -12.97
CA VAL A 115 -17.80 9.41 -12.15
C VAL A 115 -18.12 9.31 -10.66
N VAL A 116 -17.19 8.71 -9.91
CA VAL A 116 -17.29 8.58 -8.45
C VAL A 116 -16.03 9.16 -7.84
N VAL A 117 -16.19 10.13 -6.95
CA VAL A 117 -15.08 10.84 -6.30
C VAL A 117 -15.35 11.05 -4.82
N GLY A 118 -14.29 11.23 -4.02
CA GLY A 118 -14.43 11.68 -2.63
C GLY A 118 -14.88 13.16 -2.58
N GLU A 119 -15.52 13.57 -1.49
CA GLU A 119 -16.04 14.94 -1.33
C GLU A 119 -14.97 16.03 -1.36
N ASN A 120 -13.72 15.70 -1.02
CA ASN A 120 -12.57 16.61 -1.05
C ASN A 120 -11.76 16.53 -2.34
N PHE A 121 -12.29 15.85 -3.37
CA PHE A 121 -11.58 15.68 -4.64
C PHE A 121 -11.50 17.00 -5.41
N THR A 122 -10.27 17.33 -5.81
CA THR A 122 -9.96 18.45 -6.70
C THR A 122 -9.03 18.02 -7.82
N PHE A 123 -9.12 18.67 -8.98
CA PHE A 123 -8.35 18.27 -10.16
C PHE A 123 -8.04 19.47 -11.08
N GLY A 124 -7.28 19.19 -12.15
CA GLY A 124 -6.87 20.22 -13.10
C GLY A 124 -5.79 21.15 -12.55
N ASN A 125 -5.34 22.08 -13.37
CA ASN A 125 -4.28 23.02 -13.02
C ASN A 125 -4.61 23.78 -11.72
N LYS A 126 -3.66 23.79 -10.78
CA LYS A 126 -3.79 24.42 -9.45
C LYS A 126 -5.01 23.91 -8.63
N ALA A 127 -5.46 22.69 -8.89
CA ALA A 127 -6.63 22.10 -8.24
C ALA A 127 -7.91 22.95 -8.40
N ALA A 128 -8.08 23.60 -9.56
CA ALA A 128 -9.19 24.52 -9.82
C ALA A 128 -10.52 23.80 -10.05
N GLY A 129 -10.51 22.52 -10.47
CA GLY A 129 -11.71 21.71 -10.70
C GLY A 129 -12.21 21.04 -9.43
N THR A 130 -13.52 20.90 -9.34
CA THR A 130 -14.27 20.32 -8.22
C THR A 130 -15.28 19.29 -8.69
N SER A 131 -15.95 18.60 -7.78
CA SER A 131 -17.06 17.69 -8.10
C SER A 131 -18.22 18.38 -8.83
N LYS A 132 -18.39 19.71 -8.68
CA LYS A 132 -19.40 20.50 -9.40
C LYS A 132 -19.10 20.60 -10.89
N ASP A 133 -17.82 20.77 -11.24
CA ASP A 133 -17.40 20.82 -12.65
C ASP A 133 -17.61 19.46 -13.33
N LEU A 134 -17.37 18.34 -12.61
CA LEU A 134 -17.70 17.01 -13.10
C LEU A 134 -19.21 16.86 -13.32
N ALA A 135 -20.02 17.29 -12.35
CA ALA A 135 -21.48 17.16 -12.39
C ALA A 135 -22.14 18.00 -13.50
N ALA A 136 -21.46 19.00 -14.03
CA ALA A 136 -21.92 19.77 -15.18
C ALA A 136 -21.87 18.98 -16.50
N VAL A 137 -21.06 17.90 -16.58
CA VAL A 137 -20.82 17.15 -17.81
C VAL A 137 -21.18 15.65 -17.66
N LEU A 138 -20.94 15.05 -16.50
CA LEU A 138 -21.10 13.62 -16.24
C LEU A 138 -21.99 13.38 -15.02
N SER A 139 -22.71 12.25 -15.00
CA SER A 139 -23.34 11.79 -13.76
C SER A 139 -22.27 11.61 -12.69
N THR A 140 -22.41 12.31 -11.56
CA THR A 140 -21.33 12.42 -10.55
C THR A 140 -21.82 11.98 -9.17
N HIS A 141 -21.15 10.97 -8.61
CA HIS A 141 -21.40 10.50 -7.25
C HIS A 141 -20.28 10.98 -6.34
N VAL A 142 -20.65 11.73 -5.30
CA VAL A 142 -19.70 12.25 -4.30
C VAL A 142 -19.80 11.41 -3.03
N VAL A 143 -18.70 10.80 -2.64
CA VAL A 143 -18.62 9.93 -1.48
C VAL A 143 -18.10 10.74 -0.29
N PRO A 144 -18.82 10.77 0.84
CA PRO A 144 -18.38 11.42 2.06
C PRO A 144 -17.07 10.82 2.60
N LEU A 145 -16.31 11.60 3.35
CA LEU A 145 -15.12 11.09 4.04
C LEU A 145 -15.52 10.02 5.06
N VAL A 146 -14.78 8.93 5.08
CA VAL A 146 -14.98 7.84 6.05
C VAL A 146 -14.17 8.14 7.30
N GLU A 147 -14.80 8.05 8.45
CA GLU A 147 -14.18 8.29 9.76
C GLU A 147 -13.93 6.98 10.52
N SER A 148 -12.94 7.01 11.40
CA SER A 148 -12.68 5.98 12.40
C SER A 148 -12.38 6.65 13.72
N GLY A 149 -13.30 6.53 14.68
CA GLY A 149 -13.35 7.38 15.86
C GLY A 149 -13.76 8.80 15.48
N SER A 150 -13.02 9.81 15.92
CA SER A 150 -13.25 11.24 15.60
C SER A 150 -12.51 11.72 14.35
N ASP A 151 -11.70 10.88 13.73
CA ASP A 151 -10.77 11.32 12.70
C ASP A 151 -11.02 10.64 11.35
N VAL A 152 -10.82 11.41 10.28
CA VAL A 152 -10.94 10.92 8.91
C VAL A 152 -9.87 9.88 8.61
N ILE A 153 -10.26 8.80 7.92
CA ILE A 153 -9.34 7.81 7.37
C ILE A 153 -8.63 8.41 6.16
N SER A 154 -7.29 8.49 6.23
CA SER A 154 -6.47 9.04 5.15
C SER A 154 -5.12 8.32 5.03
N SER A 155 -4.52 8.37 3.84
CA SER A 155 -3.17 7.84 3.62
C SER A 155 -2.13 8.51 4.54
N THR A 156 -2.28 9.78 4.85
CA THR A 156 -1.40 10.51 5.77
C THR A 156 -1.48 9.96 7.19
N ARG A 157 -2.69 9.74 7.71
CA ARG A 157 -2.89 9.14 9.05
C ARG A 157 -2.29 7.73 9.12
N ILE A 158 -2.49 6.93 8.08
CA ILE A 158 -1.93 5.57 8.01
C ILE A 158 -0.40 5.60 7.99
N ARG A 159 0.23 6.50 7.22
CA ARG A 159 1.69 6.67 7.24
C ARG A 159 2.21 7.01 8.63
N ASN A 160 1.57 7.95 9.29
CA ASN A 160 1.96 8.34 10.65
C ASN A 160 1.88 7.17 11.64
N LEU A 161 0.83 6.36 11.56
CA LEU A 161 0.71 5.13 12.36
C LEU A 161 1.83 4.13 12.07
N LEU A 162 2.14 3.88 10.79
CA LEU A 162 3.23 2.98 10.42
C LEU A 162 4.59 3.49 10.89
N ILE A 163 4.86 4.79 10.74
CA ILE A 163 6.10 5.44 11.21
C ILE A 163 6.21 5.38 12.73
N ALA A 164 5.10 5.36 13.46
CA ALA A 164 5.05 5.15 14.91
C ALA A 164 5.12 3.65 15.31
N GLY A 165 5.03 2.71 14.36
CA GLY A 165 5.01 1.27 14.61
C GLY A 165 3.63 0.71 14.98
N GLU A 166 2.58 1.52 14.88
CA GLU A 166 1.20 1.18 15.21
C GLU A 166 0.51 0.41 14.07
N VAL A 167 1.10 -0.72 13.67
CA VAL A 167 0.63 -1.52 12.52
C VAL A 167 -0.78 -2.07 12.72
N THR A 168 -1.17 -2.36 13.97
CA THR A 168 -2.53 -2.84 14.31
C THR A 168 -3.58 -1.74 14.07
N GLN A 169 -3.28 -0.49 14.44
CA GLN A 169 -4.18 0.63 14.15
C GLN A 169 -4.22 0.95 12.65
N ALA A 170 -3.07 0.87 11.95
CA ALA A 170 -3.01 1.00 10.50
C ALA A 170 -3.87 -0.08 9.80
N HIS A 171 -3.88 -1.33 10.28
CA HIS A 171 -4.76 -2.40 9.81
C HIS A 171 -6.23 -2.00 9.87
N GLN A 172 -6.68 -1.44 10.99
CA GLN A 172 -8.08 -1.00 11.15
C GLN A 172 -8.49 0.04 10.10
N LEU A 173 -7.59 0.94 9.71
CA LEU A 173 -7.87 1.97 8.72
C LEU A 173 -7.73 1.46 7.27
N LEU A 174 -6.84 0.50 7.05
CA LEU A 174 -6.64 -0.14 5.74
C LEU A 174 -7.74 -1.18 5.43
N GLY A 175 -8.39 -1.77 6.46
CA GLY A 175 -9.27 -2.93 6.33
C GLY A 175 -8.51 -4.23 6.02
N ARG A 176 -7.18 -4.20 6.05
CA ARG A 176 -6.27 -5.33 5.87
C ARG A 176 -4.94 -5.03 6.54
N ARG A 177 -4.12 -6.04 6.78
CA ARG A 177 -2.76 -5.80 7.30
C ARG A 177 -1.93 -5.04 6.28
N PHE A 178 -1.01 -4.24 6.81
CA PHE A 178 -0.03 -3.55 5.96
C PHE A 178 0.98 -4.57 5.42
N THR A 179 1.36 -4.40 4.16
CA THR A 179 2.29 -5.30 3.48
C THR A 179 3.44 -4.53 2.85
N LEU A 180 4.61 -5.16 2.81
CA LEU A 180 5.74 -4.76 1.99
C LEU A 180 6.09 -5.88 1.03
N SER A 181 6.13 -5.58 -0.27
CA SER A 181 6.52 -6.51 -1.31
C SER A 181 7.87 -6.13 -1.91
N GLY A 182 8.67 -7.12 -2.27
CA GLY A 182 9.97 -6.91 -2.91
C GLY A 182 10.72 -8.20 -3.17
N GLU A 183 11.86 -8.08 -3.83
CA GLU A 183 12.77 -9.20 -4.08
C GLU A 183 13.51 -9.59 -2.79
N VAL A 184 13.60 -10.88 -2.53
CA VAL A 184 14.45 -11.42 -1.45
C VAL A 184 15.89 -11.43 -1.91
N ILE A 185 16.73 -10.65 -1.25
CA ILE A 185 18.16 -10.50 -1.56
C ILE A 185 19.05 -11.17 -0.53
N HIS A 186 20.30 -11.43 -0.91
CA HIS A 186 21.31 -11.90 0.02
C HIS A 186 21.61 -10.85 1.07
N GLY A 187 21.43 -11.22 2.36
CA GLY A 187 21.92 -10.48 3.50
C GLY A 187 23.32 -10.97 3.93
N GLU A 188 23.71 -10.67 5.17
CA GLU A 188 25.01 -11.08 5.71
C GLU A 188 25.07 -12.56 6.15
N ALA A 189 23.96 -13.28 6.06
CA ALA A 189 23.83 -14.67 6.50
C ALA A 189 24.26 -14.91 7.98
N ARG A 190 24.27 -13.87 8.82
CA ARG A 190 24.61 -13.97 10.26
C ARG A 190 23.58 -14.79 11.00
N GLY A 191 22.29 -14.59 10.71
CA GLY A 191 21.21 -15.35 11.29
C GLY A 191 21.34 -16.86 11.03
N ARG A 192 21.74 -17.26 9.82
CA ARG A 192 21.99 -18.68 9.49
C ARG A 192 23.03 -19.33 10.39
N LYS A 193 24.09 -18.61 10.79
CA LYS A 193 25.14 -19.12 11.68
C LYS A 193 24.68 -19.36 13.12
N ILE A 194 23.63 -18.66 13.54
CA ILE A 194 23.08 -18.73 14.90
C ILE A 194 21.72 -19.44 14.95
N GLY A 195 21.33 -20.13 13.86
CA GLY A 195 20.09 -20.92 13.81
C GLY A 195 18.82 -20.15 13.43
N TYR A 196 18.94 -18.89 12.98
CA TYR A 196 17.83 -18.04 12.55
C TYR A 196 18.05 -17.51 11.13
N PRO A 197 17.92 -18.35 10.08
CA PRO A 197 18.06 -17.89 8.71
C PRO A 197 16.96 -16.87 8.37
N THR A 198 17.34 -15.66 7.98
CA THR A 198 16.41 -14.57 7.62
C THR A 198 16.41 -14.32 6.12
N ALA A 199 15.24 -14.03 5.58
CA ALA A 199 15.04 -13.47 4.24
C ALA A 199 15.11 -11.94 4.32
N ASN A 200 15.95 -11.31 3.50
CA ASN A 200 16.12 -9.85 3.46
C ASN A 200 15.31 -9.29 2.31
N LEU A 201 14.36 -8.39 2.59
CA LEU A 201 13.51 -7.78 1.59
C LEU A 201 14.15 -6.53 1.00
N LYS A 202 14.31 -6.47 -0.30
CA LYS A 202 14.61 -5.24 -1.04
C LYS A 202 13.31 -4.47 -1.29
N ALA A 203 12.94 -3.63 -0.35
CA ALA A 203 11.75 -2.79 -0.49
C ALA A 203 11.90 -1.78 -1.64
N ALA A 204 10.77 -1.42 -2.27
CA ALA A 204 10.76 -0.42 -3.33
C ALA A 204 11.24 0.95 -2.82
N PRO A 205 11.87 1.78 -3.67
CA PRO A 205 12.25 3.14 -3.30
C PRO A 205 11.03 3.95 -2.85
N ASN A 206 11.22 4.82 -1.86
CA ASN A 206 10.19 5.69 -1.31
C ASN A 206 8.88 4.99 -0.89
N ILE A 207 9.00 3.75 -0.40
CA ILE A 207 7.88 3.03 0.24
C ILE A 207 7.88 3.31 1.75
N CYS A 208 6.70 3.38 2.35
CA CYS A 208 6.54 3.55 3.78
C CYS A 208 6.96 2.26 4.50
N ILE A 209 8.04 2.31 5.26
CA ILE A 209 8.50 1.20 6.09
C ILE A 209 8.08 1.49 7.55
N PRO A 210 7.43 0.56 8.27
CA PRO A 210 7.04 0.74 9.67
C PRO A 210 8.23 1.06 10.58
N ALA A 211 8.00 1.58 11.78
CA ALA A 211 9.05 1.89 12.76
C ALA A 211 10.02 0.72 12.96
N ASP A 212 11.24 1.01 13.41
CA ASP A 212 12.19 -0.01 13.80
C ASP A 212 11.64 -0.86 14.94
N GLY A 213 11.83 -2.16 14.87
CA GLY A 213 11.30 -3.11 15.86
C GLY A 213 11.18 -4.52 15.32
N VAL A 214 10.61 -5.38 16.15
CA VAL A 214 10.26 -6.76 15.80
C VAL A 214 8.74 -6.90 15.76
N TYR A 215 8.25 -7.56 14.73
CA TYR A 215 6.83 -7.72 14.44
C TYR A 215 6.49 -9.19 14.26
N ALA A 216 5.32 -9.60 14.75
CA ALA A 216 4.68 -10.82 14.34
C ALA A 216 3.93 -10.60 13.02
N GLY A 217 4.00 -11.57 12.12
CA GLY A 217 3.35 -11.46 10.83
C GLY A 217 3.53 -12.69 9.97
N TRP A 218 3.52 -12.49 8.66
CA TRP A 218 3.69 -13.56 7.68
C TRP A 218 4.63 -13.15 6.56
N LEU A 219 5.31 -14.14 6.01
CA LEU A 219 6.00 -14.08 4.73
C LEU A 219 5.22 -14.91 3.72
N SER A 220 4.95 -14.35 2.56
CA SER A 220 4.28 -15.04 1.46
C SER A 220 5.08 -14.94 0.17
N ILE A 221 5.04 -16.00 -0.63
CA ILE A 221 5.40 -16.03 -2.05
C ILE A 221 4.18 -16.57 -2.83
N PRO A 222 4.15 -16.55 -4.16
CA PRO A 222 3.05 -17.15 -4.91
C PRO A 222 2.82 -18.62 -4.53
N GLY A 223 1.64 -18.94 -3.99
CA GLY A 223 1.23 -20.27 -3.59
C GLY A 223 1.47 -20.64 -2.13
N ASP A 224 2.31 -19.91 -1.41
CA ASP A 224 2.70 -20.24 -0.03
C ASP A 224 2.65 -19.03 0.92
N ARG A 225 2.31 -19.29 2.18
CA ARG A 225 2.27 -18.27 3.25
C ARG A 225 2.64 -18.91 4.58
N TRP A 226 3.65 -18.36 5.24
CA TRP A 226 4.17 -18.88 6.51
C TRP A 226 4.17 -17.79 7.59
N PRO A 227 3.91 -18.17 8.86
CA PRO A 227 4.15 -17.28 9.99
C PRO A 227 5.61 -16.85 10.06
N ALA A 228 5.86 -15.60 10.39
CA ALA A 228 7.20 -15.05 10.46
C ALA A 228 7.37 -14.06 11.62
N ALA A 229 8.58 -13.97 12.14
CA ALA A 229 9.06 -12.85 12.93
C ALA A 229 9.79 -11.89 11.98
N ILE A 230 9.29 -10.64 11.86
CA ILE A 230 9.82 -9.63 10.94
C ILE A 230 10.59 -8.60 11.76
N SER A 231 11.84 -8.35 11.40
CA SER A 231 12.69 -7.34 12.02
C SER A 231 12.91 -6.16 11.08
N ILE A 232 12.74 -4.95 11.59
CA ILE A 232 13.05 -3.71 10.90
C ILE A 232 14.06 -2.94 11.73
N GLY A 233 15.15 -2.51 11.12
CA GLY A 233 16.15 -1.67 11.78
C GLY A 233 17.51 -1.69 11.11
N THR A 234 18.41 -0.88 11.68
CA THR A 234 19.85 -1.01 11.51
C THR A 234 20.34 -1.99 12.57
N ASN A 235 21.27 -2.87 12.23
CA ASN A 235 21.77 -3.90 13.17
C ASN A 235 22.66 -3.29 14.29
N PRO A 236 22.10 -2.87 15.44
CA PRO A 236 22.88 -2.11 16.45
C PRO A 236 23.91 -2.97 17.19
N THR A 237 23.75 -4.30 17.19
CA THR A 237 24.64 -5.26 17.90
C THR A 237 25.94 -5.50 17.12
N PHE A 238 26.00 -5.14 15.84
CA PHE A 238 27.15 -5.36 14.99
C PHE A 238 27.55 -4.07 14.28
N PRO A 239 28.79 -3.57 14.44
CA PRO A 239 29.27 -2.34 13.81
C PRO A 239 29.31 -2.46 12.28
N GLY A 240 28.86 -1.41 11.58
CA GLY A 240 28.89 -1.27 10.11
C GLY A 240 27.92 -0.20 9.64
N GLU A 241 28.31 0.59 8.64
CA GLU A 241 27.42 1.57 7.99
C GLU A 241 26.43 0.85 7.09
N ARG A 242 25.19 0.69 7.53
CA ARG A 242 24.13 0.11 6.72
C ARG A 242 22.84 0.88 6.84
N GLY A 243 22.16 0.96 5.72
CA GLY A 243 20.78 1.41 5.67
C GLY A 243 19.85 0.51 6.47
N ARG A 244 18.65 0.98 6.69
CA ARG A 244 17.55 0.28 7.35
C ARG A 244 17.17 -0.99 6.58
N GLN A 245 17.16 -2.13 7.25
CA GLN A 245 16.87 -3.45 6.68
C GLN A 245 15.50 -3.93 7.11
N VAL A 246 14.86 -4.73 6.27
CA VAL A 246 13.61 -5.44 6.56
C VAL A 246 13.87 -6.92 6.36
N GLU A 247 13.89 -7.68 7.45
CA GLU A 247 14.24 -9.10 7.45
C GLU A 247 13.08 -9.91 8.04
N ALA A 248 12.83 -11.12 7.51
CA ALA A 248 11.86 -12.03 8.08
C ALA A 248 12.51 -13.40 8.36
N TYR A 249 12.32 -13.89 9.57
CA TYR A 249 12.56 -15.28 9.94
C TYR A 249 11.24 -16.06 9.85
N VAL A 250 11.16 -17.01 8.92
CA VAL A 250 10.01 -17.91 8.78
C VAL A 250 10.04 -18.91 9.92
N LEU A 251 8.95 -18.97 10.70
CA LEU A 251 8.89 -19.82 11.88
C LEU A 251 8.85 -21.29 11.48
N ASP A 252 9.66 -22.10 12.20
CA ASP A 252 9.68 -23.55 12.08
C ASP A 252 10.05 -24.08 10.69
N ARG A 253 10.78 -23.25 9.89
CA ARG A 253 11.31 -23.61 8.58
C ARG A 253 12.75 -23.13 8.42
N ASP A 254 13.63 -24.04 8.05
CA ASP A 254 15.05 -23.80 7.78
C ASP A 254 15.49 -24.28 6.38
N ASP A 255 14.53 -24.85 5.64
CA ASP A 255 14.69 -25.49 4.34
C ASP A 255 14.28 -24.58 3.16
N LEU A 256 13.88 -23.33 3.40
CA LEU A 256 13.38 -22.45 2.36
C LEU A 256 14.50 -21.79 1.55
N GLU A 257 14.42 -21.89 0.25
CA GLU A 257 15.28 -21.18 -0.71
C GLU A 257 14.47 -20.03 -1.35
N LEU A 258 14.56 -18.84 -0.74
CA LEU A 258 13.74 -17.67 -1.11
C LEU A 258 14.51 -16.61 -1.92
N TYR A 259 15.81 -16.77 -2.14
CA TYR A 259 16.61 -15.78 -2.85
C TYR A 259 16.15 -15.57 -4.31
N GLY A 260 15.95 -14.32 -4.68
CA GLY A 260 15.44 -13.92 -6.00
C GLY A 260 13.92 -14.02 -6.16
N GLU A 261 13.21 -14.61 -5.19
CA GLU A 261 11.75 -14.64 -5.18
C GLU A 261 11.17 -13.27 -4.83
N ILE A 262 10.00 -12.96 -5.37
CA ILE A 262 9.21 -11.81 -4.93
C ILE A 262 8.38 -12.24 -3.72
N ALA A 263 8.74 -11.71 -2.56
CA ALA A 263 8.05 -11.99 -1.32
C ALA A 263 7.23 -10.80 -0.83
N THR A 264 6.17 -11.10 -0.09
CA THR A 264 5.34 -10.12 0.60
C THR A 264 5.40 -10.37 2.10
N TYR A 265 5.82 -9.37 2.86
CA TYR A 265 5.82 -9.37 4.32
C TYR A 265 4.58 -8.66 4.82
N GLU A 266 3.77 -9.37 5.59
CA GLU A 266 2.51 -8.90 6.15
C GLU A 266 2.69 -8.64 7.64
N PHE A 267 2.47 -7.38 8.07
CA PHE A 267 2.68 -6.94 9.45
C PHE A 267 1.40 -7.10 10.28
N GLY A 268 1.45 -7.99 11.26
CA GLY A 268 0.33 -8.26 12.16
C GLY A 268 0.34 -7.39 13.41
N MET A 269 1.38 -7.54 14.25
CA MET A 269 1.51 -6.83 15.52
C MET A 269 2.98 -6.51 15.80
N ARG A 270 3.25 -5.32 16.36
CA ARG A 270 4.58 -4.98 16.87
C ARG A 270 4.80 -5.68 18.21
N LEU A 271 5.83 -6.50 18.30
CA LEU A 271 6.19 -7.22 19.51
C LEU A 271 7.00 -6.34 20.46
N ARG A 272 7.97 -5.60 19.91
CA ARG A 272 8.85 -4.70 20.65
C ARG A 272 9.61 -3.73 19.76
N GLU A 273 10.24 -2.76 20.38
CA GLU A 273 11.24 -1.89 19.74
C GLU A 273 12.56 -2.63 19.52
N THR A 274 13.43 -2.03 18.68
CA THR A 274 14.81 -2.51 18.53
C THR A 274 15.59 -2.18 19.79
N ILE A 275 16.31 -3.17 20.32
CA ILE A 275 17.20 -3.02 21.48
C ILE A 275 18.59 -3.53 21.13
N ALA A 276 19.62 -2.93 21.72
CA ALA A 276 20.99 -3.43 21.66
C ALA A 276 21.22 -4.48 22.74
N PHE A 277 21.95 -5.52 22.41
CA PHE A 277 22.32 -6.59 23.34
C PHE A 277 23.80 -6.58 23.66
N ASP A 278 24.13 -6.82 24.90
CA ASP A 278 25.52 -7.00 25.36
C ASP A 278 25.94 -8.48 25.16
N GLY A 279 26.16 -8.85 23.90
CA GLY A 279 26.60 -10.17 23.51
C GLY A 279 25.55 -11.04 22.81
N LEU A 280 25.98 -12.27 22.46
CA LEU A 280 25.18 -13.20 21.66
C LEU A 280 24.08 -13.89 22.48
N ASP A 281 24.39 -14.33 23.70
CA ASP A 281 23.44 -15.12 24.51
C ASP A 281 22.14 -14.33 24.84
N PRO A 282 22.20 -13.07 25.31
CA PRO A 282 20.98 -12.26 25.51
C PRO A 282 20.19 -12.06 24.22
N LEU A 283 20.87 -11.88 23.08
CA LEU A 283 20.22 -11.76 21.77
C LEU A 283 19.45 -13.05 21.42
N LEU A 284 20.05 -14.23 21.58
CA LEU A 284 19.41 -15.52 21.27
C LEU A 284 18.20 -15.78 22.16
N ILE A 285 18.29 -15.46 23.45
CA ILE A 285 17.17 -15.58 24.39
C ILE A 285 16.00 -14.70 23.93
N GLN A 286 16.27 -13.45 23.56
CA GLN A 286 15.22 -12.54 23.10
C GLN A 286 14.62 -12.99 21.76
N MET A 287 15.43 -13.44 20.82
CA MET A 287 14.95 -13.97 19.53
C MET A 287 14.03 -15.18 19.73
N ALA A 288 14.35 -16.09 20.66
CA ALA A 288 13.48 -17.21 21.00
C ALA A 288 12.13 -16.74 21.57
N GLN A 289 12.12 -15.70 22.43
CA GLN A 289 10.90 -15.09 22.95
C GLN A 289 10.07 -14.42 21.84
N ASP A 290 10.70 -13.66 20.97
CA ASP A 290 10.04 -13.02 19.83
C ASP A 290 9.37 -14.06 18.91
N CYS A 291 10.07 -15.14 18.59
CA CYS A 291 9.53 -16.25 17.80
C CYS A 291 8.35 -16.94 18.50
N ALA A 292 8.41 -17.13 19.81
CA ALA A 292 7.31 -17.72 20.60
C ALA A 292 6.07 -16.79 20.55
N GLN A 293 6.25 -15.48 20.73
CA GLN A 293 5.16 -14.51 20.62
C GLN A 293 4.56 -14.44 19.21
N ALA A 294 5.41 -14.44 18.16
CA ALA A 294 4.96 -14.45 16.78
C ALA A 294 4.17 -15.73 16.44
N ARG A 295 4.59 -16.88 16.96
CA ARG A 295 3.88 -18.16 16.81
C ARG A 295 2.51 -18.12 17.48
N ASN A 296 2.43 -17.61 18.72
CA ASN A 296 1.17 -17.46 19.45
C ASN A 296 0.22 -16.53 18.70
N PHE A 297 0.72 -15.38 18.22
CA PHE A 297 -0.06 -14.45 17.41
C PHE A 297 -0.62 -15.14 16.16
N ALA A 298 0.21 -15.82 15.39
CA ALA A 298 -0.22 -16.50 14.16
C ALA A 298 -1.23 -17.63 14.42
N ALA A 299 -1.17 -18.28 15.59
CA ALA A 299 -2.12 -19.32 15.99
C ALA A 299 -3.51 -18.77 16.30
N LEU A 300 -3.60 -17.51 16.82
CA LEU A 300 -4.88 -16.83 17.13
C LEU A 300 -5.56 -16.25 15.89
N GLU A 301 -4.80 -16.07 14.81
CA GLU A 301 -5.24 -15.40 13.58
C GLU A 301 -5.49 -16.39 12.40
N ARG A 302 -5.63 -17.67 12.73
CA ARG A 302 -5.95 -18.75 11.76
C ARG A 302 -7.43 -18.78 11.35
#